data_c0beeee49ecbbcf32445c73fc529f6c0
#
_entry.id   c0beeee49ecbbcf32445c73fc529f6c0
#
_cell.length_a   1.000
_cell.length_b   1.000
_cell.length_c   1.000
_cell.angle_alpha   90.00
_cell.angle_beta   90.00
_cell.angle_gamma   90.00
#
_symmetry.space_group_name_H-M   'P 1'
#
loop_
_entity.id
_entity.type
_entity.pdbx_description
1 polymer ?
#
loop_
_entity_poly.entity_id
_entity_poly.type
_entity_poly.pdbx_seq_one_letter_code
_entity_poly.pdbx_strand_id
1 'polypeptide(L)'
;YAKFDVPGVFRCPLCMAPLALSGQSLLCANGHCFDVSAKGYVNLAAGRGQSVKYDKALFESRGALLRDGFYAHVLDAAVGVLASDVPRRVLDAGCGEGYYARALAQRLGAELYAFDLSRDAIMLAARGGSPVRLMVADMTNIPLQTGTMGAVLDAFSPAHYGEYARVLKPGGLLVKVIPAPEHLFELRRIAKGQLSRESYESGRDVEAYFSLHFHLLETREVARTLPLDAVQRAHLVRMTPLLFGVDAASLPLESLNEITIAARLLIGRVQPEACETTAK
;
A
#
# COMPACT_ATOMS: atom_id res chain seq x y z
N TYR A 1 -19.34 7.12 10.87
CA TYR A 1 -19.72 7.44 9.48
C TYR A 1 -19.18 8.82 9.04
N ALA A 2 -19.22 9.85 9.92
CA ALA A 2 -18.85 11.24 9.57
C ALA A 2 -17.51 11.41 8.84
N LYS A 3 -16.51 10.57 9.11
CA LYS A 3 -15.22 10.65 8.37
C LYS A 3 -15.36 10.38 6.87
N PHE A 4 -16.46 9.78 6.40
CA PHE A 4 -16.76 9.55 4.98
C PHE A 4 -17.57 10.70 4.35
N ASP A 5 -17.98 11.69 5.14
CA ASP A 5 -18.64 12.89 4.62
C ASP A 5 -17.58 13.86 4.04
N VAL A 6 -17.15 13.57 2.85
CA VAL A 6 -16.14 14.34 2.09
C VAL A 6 -16.62 14.50 0.64
N PRO A 7 -17.46 15.50 0.38
CA PRO A 7 -18.03 15.74 -0.94
C PRO A 7 -16.98 15.80 -2.04
N GLY A 8 -17.27 15.16 -3.18
CA GLY A 8 -16.42 15.18 -4.37
C GLY A 8 -15.15 14.35 -4.29
N VAL A 9 -14.97 13.49 -3.27
CA VAL A 9 -13.76 12.65 -3.15
C VAL A 9 -14.02 11.21 -3.58
N PHE A 10 -15.12 10.60 -3.15
CA PHE A 10 -15.41 9.21 -3.50
C PHE A 10 -16.06 9.09 -4.89
N ARG A 11 -15.69 8.01 -5.60
CA ARG A 11 -16.20 7.63 -6.92
C ARG A 11 -16.88 6.27 -6.84
N CYS A 12 -18.05 6.16 -7.45
CA CYS A 12 -18.75 4.89 -7.57
C CYS A 12 -17.94 3.90 -8.43
N PRO A 13 -17.60 2.72 -7.92
CA PRO A 13 -16.81 1.75 -8.69
C PRO A 13 -17.60 1.12 -9.86
N LEU A 14 -18.94 1.26 -9.89
CA LEU A 14 -19.81 0.67 -10.90
C LEU A 14 -20.10 1.63 -12.07
N CYS A 15 -20.29 2.92 -11.80
CA CYS A 15 -20.69 3.89 -12.83
C CYS A 15 -19.85 5.16 -12.86
N MET A 16 -18.79 5.24 -12.08
CA MET A 16 -17.84 6.36 -12.01
C MET A 16 -18.41 7.69 -11.49
N ALA A 17 -19.71 7.77 -11.22
CA ALA A 17 -20.34 8.96 -10.67
C ALA A 17 -19.82 9.26 -9.24
N PRO A 18 -19.89 10.52 -8.79
CA PRO A 18 -19.58 10.86 -7.40
C PRO A 18 -20.45 10.08 -6.41
N LEU A 19 -19.84 9.68 -5.29
CA LEU A 19 -20.53 9.14 -4.12
C LEU A 19 -20.62 10.20 -3.04
N ALA A 20 -21.77 10.30 -2.40
CA ALA A 20 -22.02 11.17 -1.25
C ALA A 20 -22.52 10.34 -0.06
N LEU A 21 -22.16 10.75 1.16
CA LEU A 21 -22.68 10.12 2.37
C LEU A 21 -24.15 10.51 2.56
N SER A 22 -25.00 9.50 2.74
CA SER A 22 -26.42 9.66 3.12
C SER A 22 -26.74 8.66 4.24
N GLY A 23 -26.97 9.15 5.43
CA GLY A 23 -27.12 8.31 6.62
C GLY A 23 -25.84 7.50 6.92
N GLN A 24 -25.92 6.20 6.71
CA GLN A 24 -24.82 5.26 6.95
C GLN A 24 -24.24 4.65 5.67
N SER A 25 -24.58 5.20 4.51
CA SER A 25 -24.19 4.64 3.20
C SER A 25 -23.64 5.70 2.27
N LEU A 26 -22.74 5.30 1.37
CA LEU A 26 -22.31 6.11 0.25
C LEU A 26 -23.23 5.81 -0.95
N LEU A 27 -23.87 6.84 -1.50
CA LEU A 27 -24.80 6.74 -2.62
C LEU A 27 -24.33 7.57 -3.81
N CYS A 28 -24.58 7.09 -5.03
CA CYS A 28 -24.44 7.87 -6.23
C CYS A 28 -25.79 8.22 -6.86
N ALA A 29 -25.81 9.20 -7.77
CA ALA A 29 -27.02 9.64 -8.47
C ALA A 29 -27.71 8.52 -9.29
N ASN A 30 -26.97 7.46 -9.65
CA ASN A 30 -27.50 6.31 -10.40
C ASN A 30 -28.07 5.21 -9.47
N GLY A 31 -28.24 5.47 -8.18
CA GLY A 31 -28.86 4.55 -7.24
C GLY A 31 -27.95 3.46 -6.67
N HIS A 32 -26.66 3.43 -6.99
CA HIS A 32 -25.74 2.49 -6.34
C HIS A 32 -25.49 2.93 -4.90
N CYS A 33 -25.58 1.95 -3.97
CA CYS A 33 -25.50 2.16 -2.53
C CYS A 33 -24.46 1.24 -1.91
N PHE A 34 -23.60 1.78 -1.04
CA PHE A 34 -22.53 1.06 -0.36
C PHE A 34 -22.54 1.39 1.13
N ASP A 35 -22.87 0.42 1.95
CA ASP A 35 -22.98 0.61 3.39
C ASP A 35 -21.60 0.81 4.02
N VAL A 36 -21.49 1.82 4.86
CA VAL A 36 -20.33 2.02 5.72
C VAL A 36 -20.48 1.13 6.94
N SER A 37 -19.55 0.19 7.10
CA SER A 37 -19.53 -0.71 8.24
C SER A 37 -19.46 0.06 9.58
N ALA A 38 -20.13 -0.42 10.61
CA ALA A 38 -19.98 0.08 11.99
C ALA A 38 -18.52 0.01 12.49
N LYS A 39 -17.67 -0.81 11.86
CA LYS A 39 -16.24 -0.87 12.13
C LYS A 39 -15.44 0.27 11.47
N GLY A 40 -16.08 1.15 10.69
CA GLY A 40 -15.46 2.33 10.09
C GLY A 40 -14.71 2.06 8.78
N TYR A 41 -15.21 1.16 7.92
CA TYR A 41 -14.75 0.97 6.56
C TYR A 41 -15.92 0.80 5.59
N VAL A 42 -15.70 0.94 4.29
CA VAL A 42 -16.69 0.71 3.24
C VAL A 42 -16.15 -0.32 2.23
N ASN A 43 -17.02 -1.18 1.69
CA ASN A 43 -16.65 -2.12 0.63
C ASN A 43 -17.03 -1.56 -0.74
N LEU A 44 -16.03 -1.18 -1.52
CA LEU A 44 -16.13 -0.63 -2.89
C LEU A 44 -15.44 -1.52 -3.93
N ALA A 45 -15.22 -2.81 -3.64
CA ALA A 45 -14.51 -3.74 -4.54
C ALA A 45 -15.35 -4.24 -5.73
N ALA A 46 -16.63 -3.85 -5.85
CA ALA A 46 -17.52 -4.18 -6.97
C ALA A 46 -17.55 -5.68 -7.34
N GLY A 47 -17.58 -6.55 -6.34
CA GLY A 47 -17.66 -8.02 -6.53
C GLY A 47 -16.33 -8.73 -6.78
N ARG A 48 -15.20 -8.02 -6.85
CA ARG A 48 -13.88 -8.66 -6.89
C ARG A 48 -13.54 -9.30 -5.55
N GLY A 49 -13.04 -10.53 -5.61
CA GLY A 49 -12.71 -11.32 -4.42
C GLY A 49 -11.25 -11.22 -4.02
N GLN A 50 -11.01 -11.49 -2.74
CA GLN A 50 -9.67 -11.66 -2.16
C GLN A 50 -9.01 -12.94 -2.66
N SER A 51 -7.69 -12.91 -2.86
CA SER A 51 -6.89 -14.12 -3.11
C SER A 51 -6.82 -14.99 -1.85
N VAL A 52 -7.02 -16.29 -1.99
CA VAL A 52 -6.93 -17.28 -0.90
C VAL A 52 -5.55 -17.28 -0.21
N LYS A 53 -4.50 -16.88 -0.94
CA LYS A 53 -3.13 -16.82 -0.40
C LYS A 53 -2.90 -15.71 0.62
N TYR A 54 -3.73 -14.67 0.62
CA TYR A 54 -3.63 -13.52 1.53
C TYR A 54 -4.73 -13.58 2.57
N ASP A 55 -4.61 -14.54 3.48
CA ASP A 55 -5.56 -14.77 4.56
C ASP A 55 -5.32 -13.83 5.76
N LYS A 56 -6.26 -13.86 6.70
CA LYS A 56 -6.20 -13.06 7.93
C LYS A 56 -4.93 -13.35 8.75
N ALA A 57 -4.51 -14.62 8.85
CA ALA A 57 -3.34 -15.01 9.65
C ALA A 57 -2.03 -14.46 9.06
N LEU A 58 -1.93 -14.35 7.73
CA LEU A 58 -0.81 -13.67 7.07
C LEU A 58 -0.73 -12.20 7.49
N PHE A 59 -1.85 -11.47 7.44
CA PHE A 59 -1.88 -10.06 7.84
C PHE A 59 -1.65 -9.86 9.35
N GLU A 60 -2.12 -10.77 10.21
CA GLU A 60 -1.82 -10.74 11.65
C GLU A 60 -0.34 -10.94 11.91
N SER A 61 0.31 -11.87 11.22
CA SER A 61 1.77 -12.11 11.31
C SER A 61 2.57 -10.91 10.79
N ARG A 62 2.15 -10.33 9.65
CA ARG A 62 2.75 -9.09 9.13
C ARG A 62 2.64 -7.97 10.15
N GLY A 63 1.45 -7.75 10.70
CA GLY A 63 1.21 -6.71 11.69
C GLY A 63 2.03 -6.89 12.97
N ALA A 64 2.36 -8.13 13.37
CA ALA A 64 3.25 -8.38 14.50
C ALA A 64 4.66 -7.84 14.23
N LEU A 65 5.28 -8.22 13.10
CA LEU A 65 6.63 -7.74 12.75
C LEU A 65 6.68 -6.22 12.49
N LEU A 66 5.62 -5.65 11.93
CA LEU A 66 5.55 -4.20 11.73
C LEU A 66 5.50 -3.46 13.08
N ARG A 67 4.73 -3.95 14.05
CA ARG A 67 4.70 -3.39 15.42
C ARG A 67 6.02 -3.58 16.17
N ASP A 68 6.73 -4.68 15.93
CA ASP A 68 8.07 -4.94 16.48
C ASP A 68 9.16 -4.06 15.83
N GLY A 69 8.79 -3.19 14.86
CA GLY A 69 9.67 -2.19 14.28
C GLY A 69 10.57 -2.69 13.13
N PHE A 70 10.35 -3.88 12.60
CA PHE A 70 11.16 -4.42 11.48
C PHE A 70 11.17 -3.51 10.27
N TYR A 71 10.09 -2.77 10.01
CA TYR A 71 9.94 -1.85 8.88
C TYR A 71 9.94 -0.37 9.30
N ALA A 72 10.31 -0.05 10.54
CA ALA A 72 10.26 1.33 11.06
C ALA A 72 11.11 2.29 10.23
N HIS A 73 12.32 1.89 9.83
CA HIS A 73 13.22 2.71 9.00
C HIS A 73 12.65 2.99 7.60
N VAL A 74 11.88 2.04 7.04
CA VAL A 74 11.17 2.24 5.76
C VAL A 74 10.04 3.24 5.93
N LEU A 75 9.25 3.11 7.00
CA LEU A 75 8.22 4.07 7.37
C LEU A 75 8.80 5.46 7.59
N ASP A 76 9.91 5.58 8.33
CA ASP A 76 10.56 6.86 8.61
C ASP A 76 11.02 7.55 7.32
N ALA A 77 11.58 6.79 6.37
CA ALA A 77 11.95 7.30 5.06
C ALA A 77 10.74 7.80 4.26
N ALA A 78 9.65 7.04 4.22
CA ALA A 78 8.42 7.42 3.53
C ALA A 78 7.77 8.67 4.16
N VAL A 79 7.71 8.72 5.50
CA VAL A 79 7.23 9.90 6.23
C VAL A 79 8.11 11.13 5.95
N GLY A 80 9.45 10.97 5.97
CA GLY A 80 10.38 12.06 5.70
C GLY A 80 10.16 12.67 4.31
N VAL A 81 9.88 11.85 3.30
CA VAL A 81 9.55 12.31 1.95
C VAL A 81 8.21 13.06 1.94
N LEU A 82 7.17 12.50 2.54
CA LEU A 82 5.83 13.09 2.54
C LEU A 82 5.74 14.35 3.42
N ALA A 83 6.56 14.46 4.47
CA ALA A 83 6.60 15.61 5.36
C ALA A 83 7.25 16.85 4.71
N SER A 84 8.08 16.68 3.68
CA SER A 84 8.73 17.80 2.97
C SER A 84 7.76 18.63 2.11
N ASP A 85 6.60 18.07 1.77
CA ASP A 85 5.54 18.74 0.98
C ASP A 85 4.18 18.27 1.51
N VAL A 86 3.89 18.57 2.80
CA VAL A 86 2.73 18.03 3.53
C VAL A 86 1.45 18.08 2.69
N PRO A 87 1.05 16.98 2.03
CA PRO A 87 -0.14 16.97 1.21
C PRO A 87 -1.39 16.92 2.10
N ARG A 88 -2.42 17.70 1.74
CA ARG A 88 -3.68 17.69 2.50
C ARG A 88 -4.31 16.29 2.56
N ARG A 89 -4.24 15.52 1.45
CA ARG A 89 -4.81 14.19 1.34
C ARG A 89 -3.76 13.19 0.86
N VAL A 90 -3.63 12.09 1.57
CA VAL A 90 -2.71 10.99 1.25
C VAL A 90 -3.50 9.70 1.08
N LEU A 91 -3.19 8.94 0.05
CA LEU A 91 -3.70 7.60 -0.19
C LEU A 91 -2.61 6.57 0.12
N ASP A 92 -2.90 5.60 0.99
CA ASP A 92 -2.09 4.39 1.18
C ASP A 92 -2.71 3.26 0.34
N ALA A 93 -2.06 2.91 -0.77
CA ALA A 93 -2.56 1.97 -1.77
C ALA A 93 -2.03 0.55 -1.51
N GLY A 94 -2.93 -0.41 -1.26
CA GLY A 94 -2.56 -1.75 -0.81
C GLY A 94 -2.09 -1.74 0.64
N CYS A 95 -2.86 -1.08 1.51
CA CYS A 95 -2.46 -0.73 2.88
C CYS A 95 -2.32 -1.92 3.84
N GLY A 96 -2.75 -3.12 3.44
CA GLY A 96 -2.78 -4.29 4.33
C GLY A 96 -3.59 -4.01 5.59
N GLU A 97 -3.01 -4.33 6.76
CA GLU A 97 -3.61 -4.08 8.08
C GLU A 97 -3.45 -2.63 8.55
N GLY A 98 -3.02 -1.71 7.68
CA GLY A 98 -3.04 -0.27 7.89
C GLY A 98 -1.88 0.29 8.72
N TYR A 99 -0.74 -0.36 8.78
CA TYR A 99 0.43 0.10 9.52
C TYR A 99 0.90 1.49 9.04
N TYR A 100 1.18 1.63 7.73
CA TYR A 100 1.62 2.91 7.15
C TYR A 100 0.54 3.97 7.26
N ALA A 101 -0.71 3.65 6.91
CA ALA A 101 -1.82 4.60 6.96
C ALA A 101 -2.03 5.21 8.36
N ARG A 102 -1.98 4.37 9.42
CA ARG A 102 -2.09 4.87 10.81
C ARG A 102 -0.93 5.77 11.21
N ALA A 103 0.29 5.37 10.88
CA ALA A 103 1.48 6.15 11.20
C ALA A 103 1.50 7.50 10.45
N LEU A 104 1.12 7.52 9.17
CA LEU A 104 0.99 8.73 8.38
C LEU A 104 -0.08 9.67 8.95
N ALA A 105 -1.25 9.13 9.37
CA ALA A 105 -2.31 9.93 9.99
C ALA A 105 -1.82 10.64 11.26
N GLN A 106 -1.03 9.94 12.07
CA GLN A 106 -0.49 10.48 13.33
C GLN A 106 0.63 11.49 13.11
N ARG A 107 1.49 11.25 12.11
CA ARG A 107 2.74 12.02 11.94
C ARG A 107 2.63 13.21 11.00
N LEU A 108 1.70 13.18 10.02
CA LEU A 108 1.56 14.24 9.02
C LEU A 108 0.37 15.18 9.27
N GLY A 109 -0.60 14.80 10.09
CA GLY A 109 -1.84 15.56 10.24
C GLY A 109 -2.69 15.65 8.95
N ALA A 110 -2.41 14.80 7.96
CA ALA A 110 -3.10 14.77 6.68
C ALA A 110 -4.41 13.97 6.75
N GLU A 111 -5.34 14.22 5.84
CA GLU A 111 -6.50 13.38 5.61
C GLU A 111 -6.07 12.06 4.95
N LEU A 112 -6.15 10.95 5.68
CA LEU A 112 -5.72 9.64 5.19
C LEU A 112 -6.87 8.84 4.59
N TYR A 113 -6.61 8.33 3.40
CA TYR A 113 -7.41 7.33 2.69
C TYR A 113 -6.56 6.09 2.53
N ALA A 114 -7.15 4.90 2.67
CA ALA A 114 -6.39 3.68 2.48
C ALA A 114 -7.29 2.57 1.95
N PHE A 115 -6.77 1.74 1.07
CA PHE A 115 -7.49 0.60 0.56
C PHE A 115 -6.63 -0.65 0.45
N ASP A 116 -7.29 -1.78 0.52
CA ASP A 116 -6.75 -3.09 0.16
C ASP A 116 -7.88 -3.92 -0.46
N LEU A 117 -7.55 -4.84 -1.35
CA LEU A 117 -8.52 -5.77 -1.92
C LEU A 117 -8.98 -6.81 -0.88
N SER A 118 -8.12 -7.09 0.12
CA SER A 118 -8.42 -8.01 1.20
C SER A 118 -9.35 -7.37 2.24
N ARG A 119 -10.56 -7.91 2.34
CA ARG A 119 -11.49 -7.53 3.41
C ARG A 119 -10.91 -7.82 4.79
N ASP A 120 -10.18 -8.93 4.95
CA ASP A 120 -9.56 -9.31 6.22
C ASP A 120 -8.52 -8.28 6.66
N ALA A 121 -7.68 -7.81 5.72
CA ALA A 121 -6.72 -6.75 5.97
C ALA A 121 -7.41 -5.46 6.44
N ILE A 122 -8.44 -5.01 5.72
CA ILE A 122 -9.20 -3.81 6.07
C ILE A 122 -9.93 -3.95 7.41
N MET A 123 -10.44 -5.12 7.73
CA MET A 123 -11.02 -5.39 9.05
C MET A 123 -9.99 -5.30 10.18
N LEU A 124 -8.74 -5.73 9.93
CA LEU A 124 -7.63 -5.55 10.87
C LEU A 124 -7.24 -4.07 10.98
N ALA A 125 -7.14 -3.35 9.87
CA ALA A 125 -6.84 -1.93 9.83
C ALA A 125 -7.87 -1.08 10.59
N ALA A 126 -9.13 -1.52 10.63
CA ALA A 126 -10.23 -0.81 11.31
C ALA A 126 -10.30 -1.07 12.81
N ARG A 127 -9.53 -2.02 13.36
CA ARG A 127 -9.56 -2.35 14.80
C ARG A 127 -9.11 -1.15 15.65
N GLY A 128 -9.79 -0.96 16.78
CA GLY A 128 -9.45 0.09 17.76
C GLY A 128 -9.87 1.51 17.36
N GLY A 129 -10.64 1.65 16.28
CA GLY A 129 -11.00 2.96 15.73
C GLY A 129 -9.83 3.59 14.96
N SER A 130 -10.09 4.11 13.78
CA SER A 130 -9.06 4.74 12.94
C SER A 130 -9.61 6.01 12.31
N PRO A 131 -8.87 7.13 12.32
CA PRO A 131 -9.25 8.33 11.58
C PRO A 131 -9.14 8.12 10.06
N VAL A 132 -8.45 7.08 9.62
CA VAL A 132 -8.25 6.73 8.20
C VAL A 132 -9.56 6.31 7.55
N ARG A 133 -9.82 6.77 6.35
CA ARG A 133 -10.95 6.36 5.51
C ARG A 133 -10.60 5.05 4.80
N LEU A 134 -10.97 3.95 5.41
CA LEU A 134 -10.62 2.59 4.99
C LEU A 134 -11.63 2.06 3.97
N MET A 135 -11.12 1.48 2.88
CA MET A 135 -11.93 0.91 1.80
C MET A 135 -11.45 -0.50 1.46
N VAL A 136 -12.37 -1.43 1.22
CA VAL A 136 -12.06 -2.62 0.43
C VAL A 136 -12.21 -2.21 -1.03
N ALA A 137 -11.15 -2.23 -1.81
CA ALA A 137 -11.17 -1.74 -3.19
C ALA A 137 -10.10 -2.40 -4.06
N ASP A 138 -10.33 -2.34 -5.37
CA ASP A 138 -9.41 -2.82 -6.40
C ASP A 138 -8.51 -1.67 -6.88
N MET A 139 -7.22 -1.94 -6.92
CA MET A 139 -6.19 -1.01 -7.40
C MET A 139 -6.39 -0.61 -8.88
N THR A 140 -6.99 -1.47 -9.68
CA THR A 140 -7.28 -1.20 -11.10
C THR A 140 -8.52 -0.32 -11.31
N ASN A 141 -9.24 -0.01 -10.23
CA ASN A 141 -10.43 0.85 -10.24
C ASN A 141 -10.56 1.54 -8.87
N ILE A 142 -9.64 2.44 -8.56
CA ILE A 142 -9.60 3.14 -7.26
C ILE A 142 -10.86 4.01 -7.11
N PRO A 143 -11.67 3.81 -6.04
CA PRO A 143 -12.94 4.48 -5.86
C PRO A 143 -12.80 5.92 -5.32
N LEU A 144 -11.91 6.67 -5.93
CA LEU A 144 -11.66 8.09 -5.66
C LEU A 144 -11.75 8.89 -6.97
N GLN A 145 -12.22 10.13 -6.88
CA GLN A 145 -12.32 11.04 -8.00
C GLN A 145 -10.94 11.46 -8.51
N THR A 146 -10.87 11.81 -9.79
CA THR A 146 -9.68 12.34 -10.45
C THR A 146 -9.17 13.58 -9.73
N GLY A 147 -7.85 13.66 -9.51
CA GLY A 147 -7.19 14.84 -8.97
C GLY A 147 -7.50 15.17 -7.51
N THR A 148 -7.96 14.21 -6.72
CA THR A 148 -8.36 14.45 -5.32
C THR A 148 -7.25 14.21 -4.30
N MET A 149 -6.20 13.46 -4.64
CA MET A 149 -5.10 13.13 -3.72
C MET A 149 -3.88 14.02 -3.96
N GLY A 150 -3.24 14.43 -2.88
CA GLY A 150 -1.97 15.17 -2.93
C GLY A 150 -0.77 14.24 -3.02
N ALA A 151 -0.87 13.05 -2.41
CA ALA A 151 0.14 12.02 -2.51
C ALA A 151 -0.47 10.61 -2.50
N VAL A 152 0.26 9.66 -3.08
CA VAL A 152 0.03 8.22 -2.97
C VAL A 152 1.28 7.57 -2.38
N LEU A 153 1.11 6.76 -1.34
CA LEU A 153 2.10 5.79 -0.88
C LEU A 153 1.66 4.41 -1.38
N ASP A 154 2.58 3.67 -1.99
CA ASP A 154 2.41 2.26 -2.34
C ASP A 154 3.62 1.49 -1.78
N ALA A 155 3.40 0.77 -0.67
CA ALA A 155 4.47 0.07 0.04
C ALA A 155 4.36 -1.45 -0.16
N PHE A 156 5.30 -2.03 -0.92
CA PHE A 156 5.43 -3.47 -1.17
C PHE A 156 4.20 -4.13 -1.80
N SER A 157 3.35 -3.36 -2.49
CA SER A 157 2.19 -3.89 -3.19
C SER A 157 2.34 -3.77 -4.72
N PRO A 158 1.55 -4.46 -5.53
CA PRO A 158 1.48 -4.20 -6.96
C PRO A 158 1.12 -2.74 -7.23
N ALA A 159 1.45 -2.22 -8.41
CA ALA A 159 1.13 -0.84 -8.78
C ALA A 159 0.21 -0.80 -10.01
N HIS A 160 -0.70 0.20 -10.03
CA HIS A 160 -1.44 0.58 -11.23
C HIS A 160 -1.22 2.08 -11.48
N TYR A 161 -0.14 2.42 -12.19
CA TYR A 161 0.31 3.80 -12.34
C TYR A 161 -0.71 4.71 -13.01
N GLY A 162 -1.52 4.20 -13.95
CA GLY A 162 -2.61 4.97 -14.56
C GLY A 162 -3.66 5.43 -13.54
N GLU A 163 -4.06 4.57 -12.61
CA GLU A 163 -4.99 4.95 -11.55
C GLU A 163 -4.34 5.87 -10.52
N TYR A 164 -3.05 5.67 -10.21
CA TYR A 164 -2.32 6.61 -9.34
C TYR A 164 -2.23 8.01 -9.96
N ALA A 165 -1.86 8.10 -11.24
CA ALA A 165 -1.83 9.38 -11.95
C ALA A 165 -3.21 10.04 -12.00
N ARG A 166 -4.27 9.25 -12.21
CA ARG A 166 -5.64 9.75 -12.25
C ARG A 166 -6.10 10.34 -10.91
N VAL A 167 -5.85 9.66 -9.79
CA VAL A 167 -6.31 10.15 -8.47
C VAL A 167 -5.45 11.28 -7.92
N LEU A 168 -4.20 11.38 -8.34
CA LEU A 168 -3.30 12.46 -7.96
C LEU A 168 -3.70 13.77 -8.64
N LYS A 169 -3.61 14.87 -7.90
CA LYS A 169 -3.69 16.22 -8.46
C LYS A 169 -2.46 16.51 -9.34
N PRO A 170 -2.51 17.49 -10.25
CA PRO A 170 -1.32 17.94 -10.97
C PRO A 170 -0.16 18.24 -10.00
N GLY A 171 1.02 17.73 -10.29
CA GLY A 171 2.18 17.81 -9.41
C GLY A 171 2.10 16.97 -8.14
N GLY A 172 1.07 16.13 -7.98
CA GLY A 172 0.94 15.22 -6.84
C GLY A 172 2.08 14.20 -6.78
N LEU A 173 2.40 13.73 -5.57
CA LEU A 173 3.57 12.91 -5.27
C LEU A 173 3.21 11.41 -5.22
N LEU A 174 3.99 10.58 -5.88
CA LEU A 174 3.97 9.13 -5.70
C LEU A 174 5.24 8.68 -4.97
N VAL A 175 5.07 7.95 -3.87
CA VAL A 175 6.14 7.24 -3.17
C VAL A 175 5.89 5.75 -3.33
N LYS A 176 6.64 5.10 -4.21
CA LYS A 176 6.59 3.66 -4.45
C LYS A 176 7.74 2.99 -3.71
N VAL A 177 7.42 2.07 -2.80
CA VAL A 177 8.41 1.28 -2.06
C VAL A 177 8.47 -0.13 -2.64
N ILE A 178 9.66 -0.55 -3.03
CA ILE A 178 9.94 -1.90 -3.54
C ILE A 178 11.05 -2.55 -2.71
N PRO A 179 11.14 -3.91 -2.70
CA PRO A 179 12.28 -4.57 -2.11
C PRO A 179 13.59 -4.16 -2.81
N ALA A 180 14.62 -3.84 -2.05
CA ALA A 180 15.99 -3.69 -2.56
C ALA A 180 16.69 -5.06 -2.69
N PRO A 181 17.84 -5.17 -3.38
CA PRO A 181 18.52 -6.45 -3.60
C PRO A 181 18.83 -7.24 -2.33
N GLU A 182 19.11 -6.57 -1.22
CA GLU A 182 19.46 -7.20 0.05
C GLU A 182 18.22 -7.60 0.89
N HIS A 183 17.00 -7.25 0.44
CA HIS A 183 15.78 -7.55 1.18
C HIS A 183 15.63 -9.06 1.41
N LEU A 184 15.50 -9.47 2.69
CA LEU A 184 15.39 -10.85 3.15
C LEU A 184 16.56 -11.74 2.67
N PHE A 185 17.77 -11.17 2.56
CA PHE A 185 18.95 -11.88 2.02
C PHE A 185 19.23 -13.19 2.75
N GLU A 186 19.16 -13.19 4.08
CA GLU A 186 19.45 -14.35 4.92
C GLU A 186 18.44 -15.47 4.65
N LEU A 187 17.15 -15.14 4.56
CA LEU A 187 16.10 -16.09 4.23
C LEU A 187 16.24 -16.63 2.80
N ARG A 188 16.55 -15.76 1.83
CA ARG A 188 16.78 -16.19 0.44
C ARG A 188 17.97 -17.13 0.33
N ARG A 189 19.02 -16.90 1.10
CA ARG A 189 20.20 -17.78 1.14
C ARG A 189 19.84 -19.17 1.66
N ILE A 190 19.00 -19.26 2.69
CA ILE A 190 18.53 -20.53 3.28
C ILE A 190 17.63 -21.28 2.30
N ALA A 191 16.75 -20.56 1.60
CA ALA A 191 15.77 -21.15 0.67
C ALA A 191 16.25 -21.25 -0.78
N LYS A 192 17.57 -21.03 -1.03
CA LYS A 192 18.16 -21.08 -2.37
C LYS A 192 17.85 -22.41 -3.07
N GLY A 193 17.46 -22.32 -4.34
CA GLY A 193 17.08 -23.48 -5.16
C GLY A 193 15.62 -23.92 -4.99
N GLN A 194 14.86 -23.37 -4.03
CA GLN A 194 13.44 -23.65 -3.82
C GLN A 194 12.55 -22.44 -4.16
N LEU A 195 13.14 -21.28 -4.39
CA LEU A 195 12.42 -20.04 -4.65
C LEU A 195 12.03 -19.91 -6.13
N SER A 196 10.80 -19.46 -6.38
CA SER A 196 10.36 -19.07 -7.73
C SER A 196 11.07 -17.80 -8.23
N ARG A 197 11.60 -16.99 -7.31
CA ARG A 197 12.39 -15.77 -7.59
C ARG A 197 13.57 -15.72 -6.62
N GLU A 198 14.79 -15.88 -7.14
CA GLU A 198 15.99 -15.93 -6.31
C GLU A 198 16.58 -14.54 -5.99
N SER A 199 16.24 -13.50 -6.76
CA SER A 199 16.75 -12.14 -6.56
C SER A 199 15.70 -11.07 -6.77
N TYR A 200 15.96 -9.87 -6.22
CA TYR A 200 15.18 -8.65 -6.47
C TYR A 200 15.91 -7.71 -7.47
N GLU A 201 16.79 -8.23 -8.31
CA GLU A 201 17.53 -7.43 -9.30
C GLU A 201 16.64 -6.73 -10.33
N SER A 202 15.40 -7.22 -10.52
CA SER A 202 14.40 -6.61 -11.39
C SER A 202 13.89 -5.23 -10.94
N GLY A 203 14.45 -4.65 -9.88
CA GLY A 203 14.14 -3.28 -9.46
C GLY A 203 14.39 -2.23 -10.54
N ARG A 204 15.32 -2.48 -11.48
CA ARG A 204 15.56 -1.61 -12.63
C ARG A 204 14.39 -1.54 -13.59
N ASP A 205 13.72 -2.67 -13.84
CA ASP A 205 12.53 -2.72 -14.69
C ASP A 205 11.37 -1.96 -14.05
N VAL A 206 11.23 -2.04 -12.72
CA VAL A 206 10.21 -1.30 -11.97
C VAL A 206 10.49 0.20 -12.01
N GLU A 207 11.75 0.63 -11.87
CA GLU A 207 12.17 2.03 -11.96
C GLU A 207 11.97 2.58 -13.38
N ALA A 208 12.36 1.82 -14.41
CA ALA A 208 12.12 2.18 -15.81
C ALA A 208 10.61 2.32 -16.08
N TYR A 209 9.81 1.35 -15.63
CA TYR A 209 8.35 1.41 -15.80
C TYR A 209 7.70 2.55 -14.99
N PHE A 210 8.19 2.83 -13.79
CA PHE A 210 7.79 4.01 -13.01
C PHE A 210 8.03 5.30 -13.79
N SER A 211 9.23 5.44 -14.40
CA SER A 211 9.65 6.63 -15.14
C SER A 211 8.89 6.88 -16.43
N LEU A 212 8.18 5.86 -16.96
CA LEU A 212 7.27 6.03 -18.09
C LEU A 212 5.98 6.80 -17.71
N HIS A 213 5.62 6.80 -16.41
CA HIS A 213 4.33 7.32 -15.94
C HIS A 213 4.50 8.53 -15.01
N PHE A 214 5.65 8.64 -14.37
CA PHE A 214 5.95 9.69 -13.38
C PHE A 214 7.32 10.29 -13.66
N HIS A 215 7.46 11.58 -13.43
CA HIS A 215 8.78 12.20 -13.40
C HIS A 215 9.50 11.78 -12.11
N LEU A 216 10.49 10.90 -12.25
CA LEU A 216 11.30 10.42 -11.14
C LEU A 216 12.16 11.56 -10.60
N LEU A 217 12.01 11.89 -9.33
CA LEU A 217 12.74 12.95 -8.64
C LEU A 217 13.95 12.39 -7.89
N GLU A 218 13.74 11.25 -7.22
CA GLU A 218 14.72 10.66 -6.33
C GLU A 218 14.49 9.15 -6.23
N THR A 219 15.60 8.41 -6.12
CA THR A 219 15.62 7.01 -5.67
C THR A 219 16.36 6.96 -4.36
N ARG A 220 15.73 6.46 -3.30
CA ARG A 220 16.32 6.36 -1.96
C ARG A 220 16.33 4.90 -1.50
N GLU A 221 17.49 4.43 -1.04
CA GLU A 221 17.61 3.10 -0.45
C GLU A 221 17.73 3.21 1.07
N VAL A 222 17.07 2.27 1.75
CA VAL A 222 17.17 2.11 3.20
C VAL A 222 17.25 0.63 3.53
N ALA A 223 18.15 0.27 4.45
CA ALA A 223 18.33 -1.10 4.88
C ALA A 223 18.65 -1.15 6.37
N ARG A 224 18.18 -2.19 7.02
CA ARG A 224 18.49 -2.49 8.42
C ARG A 224 18.48 -3.99 8.64
N THR A 225 19.52 -4.52 9.26
CA THR A 225 19.58 -5.89 9.77
C THR A 225 19.14 -5.90 11.23
N LEU A 226 18.24 -6.79 11.57
CA LEU A 226 17.59 -6.89 12.88
C LEU A 226 17.72 -8.30 13.40
N PRO A 227 17.97 -8.49 14.71
CA PRO A 227 17.91 -9.80 15.33
C PRO A 227 16.49 -10.37 15.22
N LEU A 228 16.40 -11.68 15.17
CA LEU A 228 15.16 -12.41 14.91
C LEU A 228 15.02 -13.53 15.96
N ASP A 229 14.07 -13.41 16.86
CA ASP A 229 13.73 -14.49 17.78
C ASP A 229 12.85 -15.57 17.12
N ALA A 230 12.54 -16.64 17.86
CA ALA A 230 11.76 -17.76 17.33
C ALA A 230 10.31 -17.37 16.96
N VAL A 231 9.69 -16.45 17.70
CA VAL A 231 8.31 -15.99 17.45
C VAL A 231 8.28 -15.09 16.21
N GLN A 232 9.20 -14.15 16.13
CA GLN A 232 9.35 -13.25 15.01
C GLN A 232 9.69 -14.01 13.71
N ARG A 233 10.53 -15.04 13.80
CA ARG A 233 10.84 -15.96 12.69
C ARG A 233 9.60 -16.67 12.17
N ALA A 234 8.75 -17.19 13.08
CA ALA A 234 7.49 -17.82 12.68
C ALA A 234 6.56 -16.82 11.96
N HIS A 235 6.47 -15.57 12.43
CA HIS A 235 5.74 -14.52 11.77
C HIS A 235 6.32 -14.16 10.40
N LEU A 236 7.66 -14.09 10.28
CA LEU A 236 8.34 -13.79 9.01
C LEU A 236 8.05 -14.85 7.95
N VAL A 237 8.16 -16.12 8.32
CA VAL A 237 7.86 -17.25 7.44
C VAL A 237 6.40 -17.20 6.97
N ARG A 238 5.47 -16.94 7.89
CA ARG A 238 4.03 -16.90 7.58
C ARG A 238 3.65 -15.73 6.68
N MET A 239 4.26 -14.56 6.87
CA MET A 239 3.85 -13.34 6.16
C MET A 239 4.50 -13.13 4.80
N THR A 240 5.62 -13.80 4.51
CA THR A 240 6.39 -13.49 3.29
C THR A 240 5.90 -14.24 2.07
N PRO A 241 5.48 -13.54 0.99
CA PRO A 241 5.14 -14.20 -0.28
C PRO A 241 6.30 -14.94 -0.92
N LEU A 242 7.53 -14.64 -0.52
CA LEU A 242 8.74 -15.31 -1.01
C LEU A 242 8.69 -16.83 -0.83
N LEU A 243 8.07 -17.30 0.25
CA LEU A 243 7.95 -18.72 0.58
C LEU A 243 6.64 -19.35 0.08
N PHE A 244 5.84 -18.66 -0.72
CA PHE A 244 4.65 -19.29 -1.29
C PHE A 244 5.03 -20.43 -2.23
N GLY A 245 4.61 -21.65 -1.89
CA GLY A 245 4.95 -22.86 -2.63
C GLY A 245 6.27 -23.53 -2.23
N VAL A 246 6.96 -22.98 -1.22
CA VAL A 246 8.14 -23.61 -0.60
C VAL A 246 7.71 -24.44 0.60
N ASP A 247 8.26 -25.63 0.74
CA ASP A 247 8.11 -26.42 1.97
C ASP A 247 8.99 -25.81 3.07
N ALA A 248 8.42 -24.92 3.87
CA ALA A 248 9.14 -24.25 4.95
C ALA A 248 9.69 -25.22 6.02
N ALA A 249 9.09 -26.42 6.16
CA ALA A 249 9.58 -27.43 7.11
C ALA A 249 10.91 -28.06 6.68
N SER A 250 11.23 -28.01 5.38
CA SER A 250 12.50 -28.49 4.83
C SER A 250 13.66 -27.50 4.98
N LEU A 251 13.38 -26.25 5.38
CA LEU A 251 14.38 -25.20 5.50
C LEU A 251 14.99 -25.18 6.91
N PRO A 252 16.33 -24.97 7.03
CA PRO A 252 17.01 -24.84 8.33
C PRO A 252 16.73 -23.49 8.99
N LEU A 253 15.46 -23.18 9.22
CA LEU A 253 14.99 -21.87 9.71
C LEU A 253 15.54 -21.53 11.11
N GLU A 254 15.91 -22.53 11.90
CA GLU A 254 16.47 -22.32 13.25
C GLU A 254 17.81 -21.58 13.21
N SER A 255 18.53 -21.64 12.10
CA SER A 255 19.76 -20.89 11.88
C SER A 255 19.54 -19.42 11.53
N LEU A 256 18.30 -19.01 11.26
CA LEU A 256 17.94 -17.63 10.91
C LEU A 256 17.78 -16.79 12.17
N ASN A 257 18.86 -16.16 12.63
CA ASN A 257 18.90 -15.37 13.86
C ASN A 257 18.86 -13.85 13.63
N GLU A 258 18.92 -13.45 12.38
CA GLU A 258 18.81 -12.06 11.94
C GLU A 258 18.15 -11.98 10.56
N ILE A 259 17.62 -10.83 10.22
CA ILE A 259 17.01 -10.58 8.92
C ILE A 259 17.25 -9.15 8.46
N THR A 260 17.65 -8.99 7.20
CA THR A 260 17.82 -7.71 6.55
C THR A 260 16.52 -7.28 5.88
N ILE A 261 15.97 -6.16 6.34
CA ILE A 261 14.87 -5.47 5.68
C ILE A 261 15.46 -4.32 4.89
N ALA A 262 15.45 -4.45 3.57
CA ALA A 262 15.99 -3.45 2.65
C ALA A 262 14.91 -3.03 1.65
N ALA A 263 14.79 -1.73 1.43
CA ALA A 263 13.79 -1.16 0.54
C ALA A 263 14.39 -0.06 -0.32
N ARG A 264 13.84 0.08 -1.54
CA ARG A 264 14.09 1.18 -2.44
C ARG A 264 12.80 1.97 -2.59
N LEU A 265 12.86 3.27 -2.33
CA LEU A 265 11.77 4.22 -2.52
C LEU A 265 11.99 4.93 -3.86
N LEU A 266 11.05 4.81 -4.77
CA LEU A 266 10.97 5.59 -6.00
C LEU A 266 10.03 6.76 -5.73
N ILE A 267 10.53 7.98 -5.84
CA ILE A 267 9.82 9.22 -5.50
C ILE A 267 9.63 10.01 -6.78
N GLY A 268 8.39 10.26 -7.16
CA GLY A 268 8.11 10.97 -8.42
C GLY A 268 6.81 11.76 -8.38
N ARG A 269 6.67 12.65 -9.34
CA ARG A 269 5.47 13.46 -9.53
C ARG A 269 4.74 13.10 -10.81
N VAL A 270 3.43 13.29 -10.79
CA VAL A 270 2.64 13.24 -12.03
C VAL A 270 3.28 14.17 -13.05
N GLN A 271 3.59 13.63 -14.23
CA GLN A 271 4.08 14.47 -15.33
C GLN A 271 3.01 15.51 -15.65
N PRO A 272 3.36 16.82 -15.80
CA PRO A 272 2.46 17.76 -16.38
C PRO A 272 2.09 17.20 -17.75
N GLU A 273 0.81 17.10 -18.08
CA GLU A 273 0.37 16.82 -19.45
C GLU A 273 1.14 17.77 -20.36
N ALA A 274 1.88 17.20 -21.33
CA ALA A 274 2.46 18.02 -22.39
C ALA A 274 1.26 18.75 -23.00
N CYS A 275 1.23 20.07 -22.81
CA CYS A 275 0.24 20.93 -23.42
C CYS A 275 0.35 20.63 -24.93
N GLU A 276 -0.62 19.84 -25.46
CA GLU A 276 -0.71 19.63 -26.90
C GLU A 276 -0.83 21.02 -27.53
N THR A 277 0.31 21.53 -27.96
CA THR A 277 0.37 22.64 -28.88
C THR A 277 -0.18 22.11 -30.19
N THR A 278 -1.51 22.04 -30.28
CA THR A 278 -2.19 22.08 -31.57
C THR A 278 -1.97 23.46 -32.14
N ALA A 279 -0.81 23.64 -32.72
CA ALA A 279 -0.57 24.72 -33.68
C ALA A 279 -0.79 24.15 -35.08
N LYS A 280 -1.99 24.43 -35.60
CA LYS A 280 -2.38 24.55 -37.01
C LYS A 280 -1.81 23.54 -38.02
#